data_d7e500d02865aae0e0f4a205bd1796e7
#
_entry.id   d7e500d02865aae0e0f4a205bd1796e7
#
_cell.length_a   1.000
_cell.length_b   1.000
_cell.length_c   1.000
_cell.angle_alpha   90.00
_cell.angle_beta   90.00
_cell.angle_gamma   90.00
#
_symmetry.space_group_name_H-M   'P 1'
#
loop_
_entity.id
_entity.type
_entity.pdbx_description
1 polymer ?
#
loop_
_entity_poly.entity_id
_entity_poly.type
_entity_poly.pdbx_seq_one_letter_code
_entity_poly.pdbx_strand_id
1 'polypeptide(L)'
;MKEPYYMAYEKRYQTVFSAGAECWGHSPNDDVLYNTLKTWVEENNLKCKSIIEFACGEGACGVILSELGCVYYGVDISPTAIMKSRKLLENYPNATVEVLDMVKDKIDKKFDAAIDCMGLHMLITDGDRKSYLANAYNSLKDNAPMLFFRESYRESGTYRGVVNSADEWAKITGDDYNTPQLRQVRNAKDGSVVEVYVPLVPARAKDKNGYIEEFENIGFKIEKFVCMEDSTAIPYSASIFVRK
;
A
#
# COMPACT_ATOMS: atom_id res chain seq x y z
N MET A 1 25.81 1.16 1.11
CA MET A 1 24.80 0.16 1.54
C MET A 1 24.07 -0.35 0.31
N LYS A 2 23.75 -1.64 0.22
CA LYS A 2 22.93 -2.18 -0.89
C LYS A 2 21.53 -1.56 -0.82
N GLU A 3 21.01 -1.12 -1.96
CA GLU A 3 19.67 -0.55 -2.06
C GLU A 3 18.62 -1.57 -1.59
N PRO A 4 17.59 -1.18 -0.81
CA PRO A 4 16.54 -2.10 -0.39
C PRO A 4 15.81 -2.69 -1.59
N TYR A 5 15.41 -3.96 -1.52
CA TYR A 5 14.70 -4.63 -2.63
C TYR A 5 13.38 -3.93 -3.00
N TYR A 6 12.71 -3.31 -2.06
CA TYR A 6 11.45 -2.59 -2.32
C TYR A 6 11.65 -1.27 -3.08
N MET A 7 12.89 -0.77 -3.25
CA MET A 7 13.18 0.31 -4.20
C MET A 7 12.93 -0.08 -5.66
N ALA A 8 12.74 -1.36 -5.97
CA ALA A 8 12.31 -1.80 -7.29
C ALA A 8 10.97 -1.19 -7.72
N TYR A 9 10.14 -0.74 -6.77
CA TYR A 9 8.90 0.00 -7.06
C TYR A 9 9.16 1.36 -7.71
N GLU A 10 10.19 2.08 -7.28
CA GLU A 10 10.60 3.33 -7.95
C GLU A 10 10.92 3.10 -9.44
N LYS A 11 11.72 2.07 -9.75
CA LYS A 11 12.01 1.71 -11.15
C LYS A 11 10.75 1.35 -11.94
N ARG A 12 9.80 0.66 -11.29
CA ARG A 12 8.53 0.30 -11.90
C ARG A 12 7.73 1.55 -12.25
N TYR A 13 7.56 2.49 -11.32
CA TYR A 13 6.90 3.76 -11.57
C TYR A 13 7.56 4.57 -12.68
N GLN A 14 8.89 4.72 -12.63
CA GLN A 14 9.65 5.40 -13.68
C GLN A 14 9.39 4.79 -15.06
N THR A 15 9.44 3.46 -15.17
CA THR A 15 9.25 2.72 -16.42
C THR A 15 7.85 2.95 -16.98
N VAL A 16 6.83 2.79 -16.15
CA VAL A 16 5.41 2.90 -16.57
C VAL A 16 5.07 4.32 -17.01
N PHE A 17 5.49 5.32 -16.25
CA PHE A 17 5.19 6.72 -16.57
C PHE A 17 6.02 7.25 -17.73
N SER A 18 7.25 6.76 -17.94
CA SER A 18 8.03 7.06 -19.16
C SER A 18 7.37 6.51 -20.43
N ALA A 19 6.61 5.41 -20.32
CA ALA A 19 5.79 4.88 -21.39
C ALA A 19 4.48 5.66 -21.61
N GLY A 20 4.21 6.70 -20.82
CA GLY A 20 3.03 7.55 -20.94
C GLY A 20 1.80 7.02 -20.22
N ALA A 21 1.93 6.08 -19.28
CA ALA A 21 0.80 5.57 -18.53
C ALA A 21 0.07 6.68 -17.75
N GLU A 22 -1.25 6.57 -17.71
CA GLU A 22 -2.11 7.45 -16.92
C GLU A 22 -1.93 7.19 -15.42
N CYS A 23 -2.04 5.93 -15.03
CA CYS A 23 -1.83 5.45 -13.67
C CYS A 23 -1.23 4.03 -13.70
N TRP A 24 -0.72 3.60 -12.57
CA TRP A 24 -0.26 2.23 -12.35
C TRP A 24 -1.00 1.54 -11.21
N GLY A 25 -1.26 2.26 -10.13
CA GLY A 25 -1.97 1.77 -8.95
C GLY A 25 -3.49 1.92 -9.05
N HIS A 26 -4.10 2.27 -7.93
CA HIS A 26 -5.53 2.53 -7.86
C HIS A 26 -5.92 3.85 -8.53
N SER A 27 -7.13 3.86 -9.09
CA SER A 27 -7.78 5.08 -9.54
C SER A 27 -8.66 5.66 -8.42
N PRO A 28 -8.75 7.01 -8.27
CA PRO A 28 -9.76 7.62 -7.41
C PRO A 28 -11.21 7.25 -7.80
N ASN A 29 -11.40 6.81 -9.05
CA ASN A 29 -12.69 6.36 -9.58
C ASN A 29 -12.96 4.86 -9.36
N ASP A 30 -12.21 4.18 -8.51
CA ASP A 30 -12.47 2.79 -8.10
C ASP A 30 -13.62 2.77 -7.10
N ASP A 31 -14.80 2.33 -7.53
CA ASP A 31 -16.01 2.31 -6.71
C ASP A 31 -15.86 1.47 -5.43
N VAL A 32 -15.11 0.37 -5.50
CA VAL A 32 -14.89 -0.49 -4.33
C VAL A 32 -14.02 0.22 -3.30
N LEU A 33 -12.97 0.88 -3.76
CA LEU A 33 -12.09 1.69 -2.91
C LEU A 33 -12.88 2.85 -2.29
N TYR A 34 -13.61 3.61 -3.11
CA TYR A 34 -14.41 4.74 -2.66
C TYR A 34 -15.44 4.32 -1.59
N ASN A 35 -16.25 3.30 -1.87
CA ASN A 35 -17.29 2.85 -0.95
C ASN A 35 -16.69 2.29 0.35
N THR A 36 -15.57 1.58 0.28
CA THR A 36 -14.87 1.07 1.47
C THR A 36 -14.36 2.21 2.34
N LEU A 37 -13.68 3.19 1.75
CA LEU A 37 -13.15 4.34 2.48
C LEU A 37 -14.27 5.20 3.06
N LYS A 38 -15.34 5.45 2.30
CA LYS A 38 -16.50 6.20 2.78
C LYS A 38 -17.11 5.54 4.01
N THR A 39 -17.41 4.24 3.93
CA THR A 39 -17.99 3.50 5.05
C THR A 39 -17.06 3.52 6.27
N TRP A 40 -15.76 3.29 6.07
CA TRP A 40 -14.78 3.29 7.14
C TRP A 40 -14.62 4.67 7.81
N VAL A 41 -14.64 5.75 7.03
CA VAL A 41 -14.62 7.13 7.54
C VAL A 41 -15.87 7.44 8.36
N GLU A 42 -17.06 7.02 7.89
CA GLU A 42 -18.32 7.24 8.58
C GLU A 42 -18.39 6.43 9.90
N GLU A 43 -18.09 5.13 9.86
CA GLU A 43 -18.12 4.25 11.03
C GLU A 43 -17.14 4.69 12.15
N ASN A 44 -16.01 5.30 11.79
CA ASN A 44 -15.00 5.75 12.75
C ASN A 44 -15.03 7.27 13.02
N ASN A 45 -16.00 8.01 12.48
CA ASN A 45 -16.14 9.46 12.67
C ASN A 45 -14.87 10.23 12.29
N LEU A 46 -14.27 9.92 11.13
CA LEU A 46 -12.96 10.47 10.72
C LEU A 46 -13.04 11.79 9.94
N LYS A 47 -14.21 12.35 9.71
CA LYS A 47 -14.34 13.68 9.10
C LYS A 47 -13.59 14.73 9.93
N CYS A 48 -12.81 15.58 9.28
CA CYS A 48 -11.91 16.56 9.88
C CYS A 48 -10.79 15.96 10.76
N LYS A 49 -10.55 14.66 10.69
CA LYS A 49 -9.46 13.97 11.39
C LYS A 49 -8.26 13.79 10.49
N SER A 50 -7.08 13.67 11.12
CA SER A 50 -5.82 13.42 10.43
C SER A 50 -5.66 11.93 10.12
N ILE A 51 -5.47 11.61 8.84
CA ILE A 51 -5.27 10.23 8.37
C ILE A 51 -3.93 10.15 7.68
N ILE A 52 -3.09 9.19 8.08
CA ILE A 52 -1.88 8.85 7.33
C ILE A 52 -2.12 7.65 6.42
N GLU A 53 -1.64 7.72 5.18
CA GLU A 53 -1.53 6.59 4.27
C GLU A 53 -0.08 6.19 4.10
N PHE A 54 0.21 4.92 4.36
CA PHE A 54 1.48 4.28 4.07
C PHE A 54 1.46 3.66 2.68
N ALA A 55 2.56 3.77 1.94
CA ALA A 55 2.65 3.36 0.54
C ALA A 55 1.57 4.01 -0.34
N CYS A 56 1.41 5.33 -0.21
CA CYS A 56 0.31 6.07 -0.84
C CYS A 56 0.35 6.08 -2.37
N GLY A 57 1.45 5.65 -2.98
CA GLY A 57 1.62 5.59 -4.42
C GLY A 57 1.28 6.92 -5.10
N GLU A 58 0.36 6.86 -6.04
CA GLU A 58 -0.08 8.01 -6.85
C GLU A 58 -1.14 8.88 -6.15
N GLY A 59 -1.60 8.50 -4.93
CA GLY A 59 -2.49 9.33 -4.12
C GLY A 59 -3.98 9.14 -4.35
N ALA A 60 -4.42 8.01 -4.88
CA ALA A 60 -5.84 7.74 -5.11
C ALA A 60 -6.70 7.82 -3.83
N CYS A 61 -6.25 7.21 -2.74
CA CYS A 61 -6.92 7.34 -1.45
C CYS A 61 -6.91 8.77 -0.94
N GLY A 62 -5.84 9.52 -1.23
CA GLY A 62 -5.71 10.92 -0.86
C GLY A 62 -6.80 11.80 -1.44
N VAL A 63 -7.17 11.59 -2.72
CA VAL A 63 -8.31 12.28 -3.35
C VAL A 63 -9.60 11.94 -2.60
N ILE A 64 -9.90 10.66 -2.46
CA ILE A 64 -11.14 10.20 -1.83
C ILE A 64 -11.26 10.72 -0.38
N LEU A 65 -10.21 10.55 0.43
CA LEU A 65 -10.21 10.97 1.83
C LEU A 65 -10.33 12.50 1.97
N SER A 66 -9.70 13.25 1.05
CA SER A 66 -9.82 14.70 1.02
C SER A 66 -11.23 15.17 0.68
N GLU A 67 -11.90 14.53 -0.29
CA GLU A 67 -13.30 14.78 -0.66
C GLU A 67 -14.27 14.41 0.47
N LEU A 68 -13.96 13.37 1.23
CA LEU A 68 -14.72 12.99 2.43
C LEU A 68 -14.49 13.95 3.62
N GLY A 69 -13.63 14.96 3.45
CA GLY A 69 -13.37 16.01 4.43
C GLY A 69 -12.36 15.63 5.51
N CYS A 70 -11.52 14.63 5.27
CA CYS A 70 -10.41 14.27 6.16
C CYS A 70 -9.18 15.15 5.90
N VAL A 71 -8.25 15.22 6.85
CA VAL A 71 -6.91 15.81 6.65
C VAL A 71 -5.96 14.68 6.30
N TYR A 72 -5.52 14.67 5.05
CA TYR A 72 -4.73 13.58 4.50
C TYR A 72 -3.22 13.83 4.55
N TYR A 73 -2.46 12.79 4.90
CA TYR A 73 -1.01 12.79 4.85
C TYR A 73 -0.53 11.46 4.25
N GLY A 74 -0.01 11.49 3.03
CA GLY A 74 0.49 10.30 2.33
C GLY A 74 2.01 10.21 2.34
N VAL A 75 2.54 9.00 2.52
CA VAL A 75 3.97 8.72 2.42
C VAL A 75 4.24 7.55 1.49
N ASP A 76 5.28 7.67 0.67
CA ASP A 76 5.75 6.61 -0.21
C ASP A 76 7.28 6.70 -0.36
N ILE A 77 7.94 5.57 -0.59
CA ILE A 77 9.39 5.54 -0.81
C ILE A 77 9.77 6.02 -2.22
N SER A 78 8.82 5.98 -3.17
CA SER A 78 9.04 6.36 -4.56
C SER A 78 8.92 7.87 -4.80
N PRO A 79 9.99 8.58 -5.12
CA PRO A 79 9.91 9.98 -5.53
C PRO A 79 9.01 10.20 -6.75
N THR A 80 9.01 9.25 -7.69
CA THR A 80 8.17 9.30 -8.90
C THR A 80 6.69 9.20 -8.56
N ALA A 81 6.30 8.30 -7.66
CA ALA A 81 4.93 8.19 -7.17
C ALA A 81 4.50 9.48 -6.45
N ILE A 82 5.32 10.00 -5.55
CA ILE A 82 5.05 11.24 -4.81
C ILE A 82 4.93 12.46 -5.75
N MET A 83 5.72 12.54 -6.81
CA MET A 83 5.57 13.60 -7.81
C MET A 83 4.20 13.53 -8.50
N LYS A 84 3.73 12.34 -8.84
CA LYS A 84 2.38 12.12 -9.41
C LYS A 84 1.29 12.45 -8.40
N SER A 85 1.44 11.98 -7.16
CA SER A 85 0.50 12.24 -6.07
C SER A 85 0.36 13.74 -5.79
N ARG A 86 1.46 14.50 -5.74
CA ARG A 86 1.43 15.97 -5.58
C ARG A 86 0.63 16.64 -6.68
N LYS A 87 0.78 16.20 -7.93
CA LYS A 87 0.02 16.74 -9.05
C LYS A 87 -1.46 16.39 -8.95
N LEU A 88 -1.77 15.15 -8.57
CA LEU A 88 -3.16 14.69 -8.42
C LEU A 88 -3.88 15.45 -7.29
N LEU A 89 -3.15 15.76 -6.22
CA LEU A 89 -3.68 16.40 -5.01
C LEU A 89 -3.51 17.94 -5.00
N GLU A 90 -3.07 18.57 -6.09
CA GLU A 90 -2.76 20.02 -6.11
C GLU A 90 -3.94 20.92 -5.73
N ASN A 91 -5.17 20.47 -5.96
CA ASN A 91 -6.40 21.20 -5.65
C ASN A 91 -7.01 20.82 -4.29
N TYR A 92 -6.33 19.99 -3.49
CA TYR A 92 -6.79 19.55 -2.17
C TYR A 92 -5.92 20.15 -1.06
N PRO A 93 -6.27 21.33 -0.50
CA PRO A 93 -5.44 22.03 0.49
C PRO A 93 -5.31 21.28 1.83
N ASN A 94 -6.15 20.29 2.05
CA ASN A 94 -6.13 19.37 3.20
C ASN A 94 -5.28 18.12 2.99
N ALA A 95 -4.56 18.02 1.87
CA ALA A 95 -3.69 16.89 1.55
C ALA A 95 -2.21 17.29 1.53
N THR A 96 -1.36 16.45 2.08
CA THR A 96 0.11 16.57 2.04
C THR A 96 0.71 15.21 1.69
N VAL A 97 1.77 15.19 0.88
CA VAL A 97 2.48 13.95 0.54
C VAL A 97 4.00 14.15 0.58
N GLU A 98 4.71 13.15 1.08
CA GLU A 98 6.17 13.18 1.27
C GLU A 98 6.84 11.88 0.86
N VAL A 99 8.11 11.97 0.42
CA VAL A 99 8.95 10.79 0.23
C VAL A 99 9.46 10.35 1.59
N LEU A 100 9.20 9.07 1.94
CA LEU A 100 9.62 8.51 3.23
C LEU A 100 9.77 6.98 3.11
N ASP A 101 10.86 6.45 3.66
CA ASP A 101 11.07 5.00 3.80
C ASP A 101 10.35 4.52 5.08
N MET A 102 9.13 4.01 4.92
CA MET A 102 8.27 3.56 6.03
C MET A 102 8.87 2.42 6.87
N VAL A 103 9.87 1.72 6.35
CA VAL A 103 10.57 0.65 7.06
C VAL A 103 11.65 1.22 8.00
N LYS A 104 12.33 2.30 7.58
CA LYS A 104 13.50 2.84 8.28
C LYS A 104 13.24 4.16 9.00
N ASP A 105 12.45 5.03 8.36
CA ASP A 105 12.21 6.37 8.87
C ASP A 105 11.09 6.35 9.92
N LYS A 106 11.17 7.28 10.88
CA LYS A 106 10.18 7.44 11.92
C LYS A 106 9.32 8.67 11.66
N ILE A 107 8.08 8.59 12.03
CA ILE A 107 7.12 9.70 11.97
C ILE A 107 6.83 10.15 13.40
N ASP A 108 7.23 11.37 13.75
CA ASP A 108 7.04 11.90 15.11
C ASP A 108 5.60 12.40 15.35
N LYS A 109 4.83 12.59 14.28
CA LYS A 109 3.41 12.98 14.36
C LYS A 109 2.52 11.83 14.78
N LYS A 110 1.40 12.12 15.43
CA LYS A 110 0.33 11.17 15.75
C LYS A 110 -0.92 11.48 14.94
N PHE A 111 -1.49 10.44 14.35
CA PHE A 111 -2.67 10.52 13.50
C PHE A 111 -3.89 9.90 14.16
N ASP A 112 -5.07 10.40 13.77
CA ASP A 112 -6.36 9.90 14.25
C ASP A 112 -6.72 8.55 13.62
N ALA A 113 -6.16 8.25 12.45
CA ALA A 113 -6.32 6.97 11.76
C ALA A 113 -5.15 6.73 10.78
N ALA A 114 -5.01 5.49 10.31
CA ALA A 114 -4.08 5.16 9.24
C ALA A 114 -4.72 4.24 8.19
N ILE A 115 -4.17 4.27 6.98
CA ILE A 115 -4.51 3.35 5.90
C ILE A 115 -3.25 2.85 5.23
N ASP A 116 -3.31 1.63 4.73
CA ASP A 116 -2.38 1.02 3.79
C ASP A 116 -3.21 0.41 2.65
N CYS A 117 -2.94 0.82 1.43
CA CYS A 117 -3.61 0.28 0.27
C CYS A 117 -2.61 -0.51 -0.59
N MET A 118 -2.54 -1.83 -0.39
CA MET A 118 -1.64 -2.73 -1.13
C MET A 118 -0.14 -2.50 -0.83
N GLY A 119 0.24 -2.01 0.34
CA GLY A 119 1.63 -1.71 0.69
C GLY A 119 2.31 -2.84 1.47
N LEU A 120 1.67 -3.36 2.51
CA LEU A 120 2.29 -4.33 3.42
C LEU A 120 2.75 -5.62 2.73
N HIS A 121 1.97 -6.17 1.79
CA HIS A 121 2.36 -7.40 1.09
C HIS A 121 3.55 -7.22 0.14
N MET A 122 3.91 -5.99 -0.19
CA MET A 122 5.11 -5.65 -0.95
C MET A 122 6.40 -5.83 -0.13
N LEU A 123 6.28 -5.92 1.19
CA LEU A 123 7.39 -6.25 2.08
C LEU A 123 7.42 -7.76 2.33
N ILE A 124 8.57 -8.39 2.02
CA ILE A 124 8.69 -9.85 2.04
C ILE A 124 9.48 -10.38 3.22
N THR A 125 10.40 -9.59 3.80
CA THR A 125 11.16 -10.02 4.97
C THR A 125 10.37 -9.78 6.26
N ASP A 126 10.49 -10.68 7.21
CA ASP A 126 9.82 -10.53 8.50
C ASP A 126 10.31 -9.30 9.27
N GLY A 127 11.61 -8.96 9.11
CA GLY A 127 12.19 -7.77 9.73
C GLY A 127 11.60 -6.46 9.20
N ASP A 128 11.47 -6.32 7.87
CA ASP A 128 10.91 -5.12 7.25
C ASP A 128 9.44 -4.96 7.56
N ARG A 129 8.65 -6.06 7.50
CA ARG A 129 7.23 -6.06 7.87
C ARG A 129 7.02 -5.65 9.32
N LYS A 130 7.82 -6.21 10.24
CA LYS A 130 7.78 -5.84 11.65
C LYS A 130 8.10 -4.35 11.86
N SER A 131 9.15 -3.85 11.21
CA SER A 131 9.56 -2.44 11.32
C SER A 131 8.47 -1.51 10.78
N TYR A 132 7.92 -1.82 9.61
CA TYR A 132 6.82 -1.11 8.99
C TYR A 132 5.58 -1.05 9.90
N LEU A 133 5.11 -2.22 10.36
CA LEU A 133 3.94 -2.29 11.24
C LEU A 133 4.16 -1.58 12.57
N ALA A 134 5.37 -1.65 13.13
CA ALA A 134 5.71 -0.90 14.34
C ALA A 134 5.70 0.61 14.09
N ASN A 135 6.18 1.09 12.95
CA ASN A 135 6.12 2.50 12.57
C ASN A 135 4.66 2.96 12.40
N ALA A 136 3.83 2.15 11.73
CA ALA A 136 2.40 2.42 11.59
C ALA A 136 1.71 2.50 12.95
N TYR A 137 1.91 1.51 13.81
CA TYR A 137 1.37 1.48 15.17
C TYR A 137 1.79 2.70 15.99
N ASN A 138 3.09 3.04 15.92
CA ASN A 138 3.64 4.16 16.67
C ASN A 138 3.19 5.53 16.15
N SER A 139 2.80 5.66 14.88
CA SER A 139 2.26 6.91 14.32
C SER A 139 0.80 7.17 14.70
N LEU A 140 0.10 6.19 15.24
CA LEU A 140 -1.30 6.29 15.62
C LEU A 140 -1.47 6.81 17.06
N LYS A 141 -2.54 7.57 17.27
CA LYS A 141 -3.06 7.89 18.63
C LYS A 141 -3.62 6.60 19.24
N ASP A 142 -3.79 6.61 20.56
CA ASP A 142 -4.38 5.47 21.27
C ASP A 142 -5.82 5.22 20.77
N ASN A 143 -6.17 3.96 20.62
CA ASN A 143 -7.45 3.51 20.11
C ASN A 143 -7.80 3.97 18.68
N ALA A 144 -6.81 4.42 17.90
CA ALA A 144 -7.02 4.83 16.50
C ALA A 144 -7.21 3.62 15.56
N PRO A 145 -8.15 3.69 14.60
CA PRO A 145 -8.35 2.65 13.61
C PRO A 145 -7.27 2.69 12.52
N MET A 146 -6.96 1.53 11.96
CA MET A 146 -6.19 1.40 10.73
C MET A 146 -6.84 0.40 9.79
N LEU A 147 -6.84 0.72 8.50
CA LEU A 147 -7.33 -0.14 7.42
C LEU A 147 -6.16 -0.58 6.54
N PHE A 148 -5.97 -1.88 6.40
CA PHE A 148 -5.17 -2.49 5.35
C PHE A 148 -6.12 -2.96 4.24
N PHE A 149 -6.02 -2.34 3.07
CA PHE A 149 -6.96 -2.57 1.97
C PHE A 149 -6.30 -3.34 0.83
N ARG A 150 -6.98 -4.41 0.39
CA ARG A 150 -6.51 -5.27 -0.71
C ARG A 150 -5.11 -5.89 -0.51
N GLU A 151 -4.78 -6.30 0.72
CA GLU A 151 -3.56 -7.04 0.96
C GLU A 151 -3.60 -8.42 0.29
N SER A 152 -2.47 -8.85 -0.29
CA SER A 152 -2.37 -10.15 -0.95
C SER A 152 -2.68 -11.28 0.03
N TYR A 153 -3.70 -12.08 -0.26
CA TYR A 153 -4.22 -13.12 0.59
C TYR A 153 -4.24 -14.48 -0.12
N ARG A 154 -4.05 -15.53 0.63
CA ARG A 154 -4.28 -16.91 0.18
C ARG A 154 -4.91 -17.68 1.34
N GLU A 155 -5.91 -18.48 1.04
CA GLU A 155 -6.58 -19.30 2.06
C GLU A 155 -5.67 -20.40 2.60
N SER A 156 -4.80 -20.93 1.75
CA SER A 156 -3.81 -21.96 2.09
C SER A 156 -2.56 -21.86 1.21
N GLY A 157 -1.54 -22.64 1.53
CA GLY A 157 -0.31 -22.72 0.73
C GLY A 157 0.63 -21.52 0.91
N THR A 158 0.42 -20.69 1.92
CA THR A 158 1.33 -19.58 2.24
C THR A 158 2.59 -20.09 2.93
N TYR A 159 3.72 -19.44 2.63
CA TYR A 159 4.97 -19.76 3.33
C TYR A 159 4.94 -19.21 4.75
N ARG A 160 5.10 -20.10 5.72
CA ARG A 160 5.04 -19.81 7.15
C ARG A 160 6.41 -19.67 7.82
N GLY A 161 7.50 -19.96 7.10
CA GLY A 161 8.87 -19.80 7.63
C GLY A 161 9.30 -18.34 7.69
N VAL A 162 10.44 -18.10 8.35
CA VAL A 162 11.07 -16.79 8.41
C VAL A 162 11.76 -16.49 7.08
N VAL A 163 11.64 -15.26 6.62
CA VAL A 163 12.32 -14.73 5.42
C VAL A 163 13.19 -13.56 5.82
N ASN A 164 14.51 -13.68 5.58
CA ASN A 164 15.47 -12.67 6.01
C ASN A 164 16.02 -11.82 4.86
N SER A 165 15.81 -12.24 3.61
CA SER A 165 16.29 -11.51 2.44
C SER A 165 15.47 -11.76 1.19
N ALA A 166 15.58 -10.86 0.21
CA ALA A 166 14.96 -11.04 -1.10
C ALA A 166 15.54 -12.23 -1.87
N ASP A 167 16.83 -12.51 -1.71
CA ASP A 167 17.48 -13.66 -2.35
C ASP A 167 16.95 -15.00 -1.79
N GLU A 168 16.64 -15.03 -0.50
CA GLU A 168 15.98 -16.19 0.13
C GLU A 168 14.54 -16.35 -0.39
N TRP A 169 13.79 -15.26 -0.46
CA TRP A 169 12.42 -15.27 -0.99
C TRP A 169 12.36 -15.74 -2.44
N ALA A 170 13.26 -15.26 -3.29
CA ALA A 170 13.37 -15.69 -4.68
C ALA A 170 13.61 -17.22 -4.81
N LYS A 171 14.40 -17.82 -3.92
CA LYS A 171 14.60 -19.29 -3.89
C LYS A 171 13.36 -20.04 -3.44
N ILE A 172 12.60 -19.47 -2.50
CA ILE A 172 11.36 -20.07 -1.97
C ILE A 172 10.27 -20.07 -3.04
N THR A 173 10.10 -18.93 -3.75
CA THR A 173 9.04 -18.78 -4.77
C THR A 173 9.43 -19.32 -6.14
N GLY A 174 10.70 -19.40 -6.45
CA GLY A 174 11.21 -19.68 -7.80
C GLY A 174 11.08 -18.50 -8.76
N ASP A 175 10.75 -17.30 -8.26
CA ASP A 175 10.61 -16.11 -9.10
C ASP A 175 11.97 -15.59 -9.58
N ASP A 176 12.00 -15.12 -10.82
CA ASP A 176 13.13 -14.39 -11.40
C ASP A 176 12.85 -12.88 -11.40
N TYR A 177 13.44 -12.17 -10.44
CA TYR A 177 13.32 -10.72 -10.33
C TYR A 177 14.25 -9.94 -11.27
N ASN A 178 15.08 -10.65 -12.06
CA ASN A 178 15.97 -10.02 -13.03
C ASN A 178 15.30 -9.87 -14.40
N THR A 179 14.33 -10.70 -14.72
CA THR A 179 13.62 -10.67 -16.00
C THR A 179 12.39 -9.77 -15.92
N PRO A 180 12.37 -8.63 -16.65
CA PRO A 180 11.20 -7.78 -16.72
C PRO A 180 9.99 -8.51 -17.29
N GLN A 181 8.81 -8.18 -16.79
CA GLN A 181 7.55 -8.75 -17.22
C GLN A 181 6.76 -7.78 -18.09
N LEU A 182 6.18 -8.30 -19.19
CA LEU A 182 5.28 -7.53 -20.04
C LEU A 182 4.00 -7.18 -19.27
N ARG A 183 3.63 -5.90 -19.31
CA ARG A 183 2.37 -5.37 -18.80
C ARG A 183 1.73 -4.45 -19.82
N GLN A 184 0.43 -4.37 -19.77
CA GLN A 184 -0.34 -3.42 -20.57
C GLN A 184 -0.76 -2.26 -19.68
N VAL A 185 -0.53 -1.05 -20.15
CA VAL A 185 -0.89 0.20 -19.47
C VAL A 185 -1.69 1.08 -20.42
N ARG A 186 -2.61 1.88 -19.88
CA ARG A 186 -3.36 2.88 -20.64
C ARG A 186 -2.55 4.16 -20.74
N ASN A 187 -2.39 4.67 -21.96
CA ASN A 187 -1.72 5.94 -22.22
C ASN A 187 -2.62 7.13 -21.81
N ALA A 188 -2.05 8.07 -21.07
CA ALA A 188 -2.77 9.25 -20.58
C ALA A 188 -3.21 10.23 -21.69
N LYS A 189 -2.56 10.22 -22.86
CA LYS A 189 -2.83 11.18 -23.95
C LYS A 189 -4.02 10.79 -24.81
N ASP A 190 -4.15 9.53 -25.15
CA ASP A 190 -5.11 9.05 -26.15
C ASP A 190 -5.91 7.83 -25.70
N GLY A 191 -5.64 7.32 -24.50
CA GLY A 191 -6.30 6.14 -23.94
C GLY A 191 -5.90 4.82 -24.62
N SER A 192 -4.92 4.84 -25.54
CA SER A 192 -4.41 3.62 -26.18
C SER A 192 -3.76 2.69 -25.15
N VAL A 193 -3.75 1.39 -25.47
CA VAL A 193 -3.04 0.40 -24.66
C VAL A 193 -1.60 0.30 -25.17
N VAL A 194 -0.65 0.50 -24.27
CA VAL A 194 0.79 0.40 -24.53
C VAL A 194 1.35 -0.77 -23.78
N GLU A 195 2.18 -1.57 -24.43
CA GLU A 195 2.94 -2.64 -23.79
C GLU A 195 4.25 -2.09 -23.23
N VAL A 196 4.52 -2.43 -21.96
CA VAL A 196 5.72 -2.01 -21.24
C VAL A 196 6.33 -3.16 -20.47
N TYR A 197 7.65 -3.29 -20.54
CA TYR A 197 8.39 -4.25 -19.75
C TYR A 197 8.75 -3.63 -18.40
N VAL A 198 8.16 -4.15 -17.32
CA VAL A 198 8.38 -3.65 -15.95
C VAL A 198 9.13 -4.67 -15.10
N PRO A 199 9.95 -4.22 -14.14
CA PRO A 199 10.58 -5.13 -13.19
C PRO A 199 9.53 -5.98 -12.46
N LEU A 200 9.77 -7.27 -12.33
CA LEU A 200 9.04 -8.08 -11.36
C LEU A 200 9.47 -7.63 -9.96
N VAL A 201 8.51 -7.34 -9.11
CA VAL A 201 8.79 -6.98 -7.72
C VAL A 201 8.23 -8.06 -6.80
N PRO A 202 8.94 -8.35 -5.70
CA PRO A 202 8.50 -9.37 -4.79
C PRO A 202 7.22 -8.95 -4.04
N ALA A 203 6.37 -9.94 -3.77
CA ALA A 203 5.21 -9.79 -2.90
C ALA A 203 5.04 -11.05 -2.05
N ARG A 204 4.56 -10.90 -0.83
CA ARG A 204 4.33 -12.01 0.09
C ARG A 204 2.90 -12.00 0.60
N ALA A 205 2.11 -12.93 0.09
CA ALA A 205 0.78 -13.21 0.60
C ALA A 205 0.85 -13.94 1.95
N LYS A 206 -0.12 -13.68 2.81
CA LYS A 206 -0.38 -14.48 4.02
C LYS A 206 -1.80 -15.02 4.00
N ASP A 207 -2.05 -16.06 4.76
CA ASP A 207 -3.40 -16.48 5.14
C ASP A 207 -3.91 -15.67 6.33
N LYS A 208 -5.17 -15.88 6.68
CA LYS A 208 -5.84 -15.14 7.76
C LYS A 208 -5.08 -15.23 9.08
N ASN A 209 -4.65 -16.43 9.49
CA ASN A 209 -3.94 -16.61 10.75
C ASN A 209 -2.57 -15.93 10.72
N GLY A 210 -1.86 -15.96 9.57
CA GLY A 210 -0.59 -15.28 9.41
C GLY A 210 -0.69 -13.77 9.54
N TYR A 211 -1.77 -13.15 9.04
CA TYR A 211 -2.03 -11.73 9.27
C TYR A 211 -2.39 -11.46 10.72
N ILE A 212 -3.28 -12.26 11.34
CA ILE A 212 -3.67 -12.08 12.74
C ILE A 212 -2.45 -12.12 13.65
N GLU A 213 -1.62 -13.16 13.55
CA GLU A 213 -0.38 -13.30 14.33
C GLU A 213 0.54 -12.08 14.16
N GLU A 214 0.71 -11.60 12.94
CA GLU A 214 1.60 -10.48 12.63
C GLU A 214 1.11 -9.16 13.26
N PHE A 215 -0.19 -8.87 13.16
CA PHE A 215 -0.77 -7.66 13.72
C PHE A 215 -0.83 -7.68 15.25
N GLU A 216 -1.25 -8.80 15.84
CA GLU A 216 -1.33 -8.96 17.29
C GLU A 216 0.06 -8.90 17.97
N ASN A 217 1.10 -9.43 17.31
CA ASN A 217 2.48 -9.34 17.79
C ASN A 217 3.03 -7.89 17.85
N ILE A 218 2.43 -6.96 17.11
CA ILE A 218 2.74 -5.53 17.19
C ILE A 218 1.91 -4.84 18.27
N GLY A 219 0.74 -5.37 18.58
CA GLY A 219 -0.22 -4.80 19.55
C GLY A 219 -1.52 -4.32 18.92
N PHE A 220 -1.73 -4.49 17.62
CA PHE A 220 -3.01 -4.21 16.99
C PHE A 220 -4.07 -5.23 17.42
N LYS A 221 -5.29 -4.75 17.59
CA LYS A 221 -6.47 -5.58 17.75
C LYS A 221 -7.20 -5.71 16.43
N ILE A 222 -7.44 -6.94 15.96
CA ILE A 222 -8.23 -7.18 14.76
C ILE A 222 -9.71 -6.92 15.05
N GLU A 223 -10.35 -6.05 14.28
CA GLU A 223 -11.79 -5.77 14.36
C GLU A 223 -12.58 -6.54 13.30
N LYS A 224 -12.03 -6.59 12.06
CA LYS A 224 -12.71 -7.24 10.94
C LYS A 224 -11.70 -7.75 9.93
N PHE A 225 -11.97 -8.89 9.32
CA PHE A 225 -11.21 -9.46 8.22
C PHE A 225 -12.16 -9.84 7.08
N VAL A 226 -11.97 -9.24 5.91
CA VAL A 226 -12.85 -9.43 4.73
C VAL A 226 -12.02 -9.96 3.58
N CYS A 227 -12.28 -11.18 3.14
CA CYS A 227 -11.71 -11.72 1.91
C CYS A 227 -12.42 -11.07 0.71
N MET A 228 -11.64 -10.69 -0.29
CA MET A 228 -12.12 -10.06 -1.52
C MET A 228 -11.77 -10.99 -2.69
N GLU A 229 -12.77 -11.67 -3.25
CA GLU A 229 -12.57 -12.64 -4.33
C GLU A 229 -12.51 -11.97 -5.71
N ASP A 230 -13.14 -10.80 -5.87
CA ASP A 230 -13.36 -10.13 -7.17
C ASP A 230 -12.48 -8.90 -7.38
N SER A 231 -11.29 -8.84 -6.79
CA SER A 231 -10.39 -7.72 -7.04
C SER A 231 -9.73 -7.86 -8.41
N THR A 232 -9.97 -6.91 -9.29
CA THR A 232 -9.29 -6.84 -10.59
C THR A 232 -7.78 -6.55 -10.47
N ALA A 233 -7.36 -5.91 -9.37
CA ALA A 233 -5.96 -5.59 -9.10
C ALA A 233 -5.19 -6.79 -8.54
N ILE A 234 -5.79 -7.51 -7.58
CA ILE A 234 -5.24 -8.72 -6.97
C ILE A 234 -6.37 -9.76 -6.83
N PRO A 235 -6.33 -10.88 -7.58
CA PRO A 235 -7.42 -11.86 -7.64
C PRO A 235 -7.82 -12.45 -6.28
N TYR A 236 -6.87 -12.49 -5.33
CA TYR A 236 -7.11 -12.95 -3.97
C TYR A 236 -6.51 -11.94 -3.00
N SER A 237 -7.36 -11.15 -2.40
CA SER A 237 -6.94 -10.13 -1.45
C SER A 237 -7.83 -10.12 -0.20
N ALA A 238 -7.36 -9.46 0.84
CA ALA A 238 -8.14 -9.23 2.05
C ALA A 238 -8.06 -7.76 2.46
N SER A 239 -9.16 -7.27 3.02
CA SER A 239 -9.20 -6.01 3.75
C SER A 239 -9.26 -6.31 5.24
N ILE A 240 -8.33 -5.71 6.01
CA ILE A 240 -8.13 -6.00 7.41
C ILE A 240 -8.29 -4.71 8.20
N PHE A 241 -9.27 -4.68 9.07
CA PHE A 241 -9.57 -3.55 9.93
C PHE A 241 -8.98 -3.84 11.30
N VAL A 242 -8.12 -2.96 11.76
CA VAL A 242 -7.42 -3.11 13.04
C VAL A 242 -7.53 -1.83 13.88
N ARG A 243 -7.25 -1.96 15.16
CA ARG A 243 -7.22 -0.83 16.11
C ARG A 243 -5.97 -0.91 16.98
N LYS A 244 -5.35 0.25 17.20
CA LYS A 244 -4.27 0.40 18.17
C LYS A 244 -4.76 0.23 19.59
#